data_b6ae8f6298e87b2c3a25594ce3c00672
#
_entry.id   b6ae8f6298e87b2c3a25594ce3c00672
#
_cell.length_a   1.000
_cell.length_b   1.000
_cell.length_c   1.000
_cell.angle_alpha   90.00
_cell.angle_beta   90.00
_cell.angle_gamma   90.00
#
_symmetry.space_group_name_H-M   'P 1'
#
loop_
_entity.id
_entity.type
_entity.pdbx_description
1 polymer ?
#
loop_
_entity_poly.entity_id
_entity_poly.type
_entity_poly.pdbx_seq_one_letter_code
_entity_poly.pdbx_strand_id
1 'polypeptide(L)'
;MYLIVAYSIAVHACYLGSKIVVSLYALQLGASQTAIGVLAAMYAAAPLILGIYSGRLVDSTGTRWPLIGGAAVMCAGMLISVFGHGLTALFATALLTGAGFMFFNVSIQTLTGGLGDKEQRARNFAILSIGYSISTFIGPVSVGLAIDHLGHAGAFLMLAMFTLPPIVGLLFSRRFNFINGEKNTDKNRSTLELLRLPPVRSVVIISGLIVAASDLFAFYLPVYAHTLNFSATVIGVVLGVYAFAGIITRFAMPLLLKHWRGERVMFACLLFSACAFAVFPLSTNLYYMLAIAFWLGLGLGCGQPLSMMIAYNRSPEGRAGEVTGLRLTANNVARVVIPMVCGALGAALGAAPVFWLNAINLTAISFVVWRQ
;
A
#
# COMPACT_ATOMS: atom_id res chain seq x y z
N MET A 1 13.41 4.46 -18.61
CA MET A 1 12.39 3.69 -17.84
C MET A 1 13.01 2.90 -16.67
N TYR A 2 14.02 2.05 -16.89
CA TYR A 2 14.61 1.19 -15.84
C TYR A 2 15.13 1.95 -14.61
N LEU A 3 15.79 3.11 -14.79
CA LEU A 3 16.24 3.93 -13.68
C LEU A 3 15.10 4.48 -12.83
N ILE A 4 13.99 4.88 -13.47
CA ILE A 4 12.76 5.34 -12.80
C ILE A 4 12.18 4.20 -11.94
N VAL A 5 12.18 2.98 -12.48
CA VAL A 5 11.69 1.79 -11.75
C VAL A 5 12.61 1.46 -10.57
N ALA A 6 13.93 1.54 -10.74
CA ALA A 6 14.89 1.35 -9.64
C ALA A 6 14.66 2.36 -8.50
N TYR A 7 14.43 3.63 -8.82
CA TYR A 7 14.08 4.64 -7.83
C TYR A 7 12.74 4.35 -7.15
N SER A 8 11.76 3.88 -7.94
CA SER A 8 10.45 3.48 -7.39
C SER A 8 10.56 2.29 -6.45
N ILE A 9 11.41 1.30 -6.78
CA ILE A 9 11.66 0.13 -5.91
C ILE A 9 12.24 0.60 -4.57
N ALA A 10 13.24 1.46 -4.58
CA ALA A 10 13.90 1.93 -3.37
C ALA A 10 12.94 2.72 -2.46
N VAL A 11 12.22 3.71 -3.02
CA VAL A 11 11.28 4.55 -2.25
C VAL A 11 10.07 3.75 -1.76
N HIS A 12 9.53 2.85 -2.59
CA HIS A 12 8.40 2.01 -2.19
C HIS A 12 8.80 0.96 -1.14
N ALA A 13 10.01 0.39 -1.23
CA ALA A 13 10.56 -0.50 -0.21
C ALA A 13 10.76 0.25 1.12
N CYS A 14 11.25 1.50 1.09
CA CYS A 14 11.31 2.38 2.26
C CYS A 14 9.92 2.57 2.87
N TYR A 15 8.91 2.92 2.08
CA TYR A 15 7.52 3.10 2.55
C TYR A 15 6.96 1.85 3.23
N LEU A 16 7.14 0.67 2.62
CA LEU A 16 6.61 -0.59 3.17
C LEU A 16 7.40 -1.05 4.41
N GLY A 17 8.73 -0.94 4.36
CA GLY A 17 9.58 -1.28 5.48
C GLY A 17 9.35 -0.36 6.69
N SER A 18 9.09 0.92 6.46
CA SER A 18 8.82 1.87 7.54
C SER A 18 7.61 1.50 8.38
N LYS A 19 6.57 0.92 7.79
CA LYS A 19 5.39 0.44 8.53
C LYS A 19 5.75 -0.62 9.56
N ILE A 20 6.71 -1.48 9.25
CA ILE A 20 7.14 -2.58 10.10
C ILE A 20 8.00 -2.04 11.26
N VAL A 21 9.04 -1.26 10.95
CA VAL A 21 9.92 -0.72 11.99
C VAL A 21 9.16 0.21 12.94
N VAL A 22 8.22 1.03 12.42
CA VAL A 22 7.38 1.91 13.25
C VAL A 22 6.49 1.09 14.17
N SER A 23 5.83 0.02 13.68
CA SER A 23 4.96 -0.81 14.53
C SER A 23 5.74 -1.58 15.59
N LEU A 24 6.89 -2.18 15.23
CA LEU A 24 7.72 -2.93 16.18
C LEU A 24 8.39 -2.02 17.21
N TYR A 25 8.88 -0.85 16.78
CA TYR A 25 9.46 0.12 17.72
C TYR A 25 8.40 0.71 18.65
N ALA A 26 7.19 0.98 18.16
CA ALA A 26 6.08 1.41 19.01
C ALA A 26 5.75 0.36 20.09
N LEU A 27 5.75 -0.93 19.74
CA LEU A 27 5.58 -2.03 20.71
C LEU A 27 6.70 -2.05 21.75
N GLN A 28 7.95 -1.90 21.34
CA GLN A 28 9.09 -1.84 22.24
C GLN A 28 8.96 -0.65 23.22
N LEU A 29 8.38 0.46 22.79
CA LEU A 29 8.10 1.63 23.64
C LEU A 29 6.85 1.46 24.52
N GLY A 30 6.20 0.29 24.51
CA GLY A 30 5.00 0.01 25.30
C GLY A 30 3.73 0.67 24.76
N ALA A 31 3.68 0.99 23.47
CA ALA A 31 2.50 1.59 22.87
C ALA A 31 1.28 0.66 22.91
N SER A 32 0.12 1.22 23.24
CA SER A 32 -1.14 0.49 23.17
C SER A 32 -1.50 0.12 21.72
N GLN A 33 -2.30 -0.92 21.52
CA GLN A 33 -2.78 -1.29 20.19
C GLN A 33 -3.57 -0.17 19.51
N THR A 34 -4.27 0.67 20.29
CA THR A 34 -4.92 1.88 19.77
C THR A 34 -3.89 2.86 19.20
N ALA A 35 -2.79 3.13 19.90
CA ALA A 35 -1.73 4.00 19.39
C ALA A 35 -1.10 3.46 18.10
N ILE A 36 -0.93 2.13 18.00
CA ILE A 36 -0.45 1.44 16.79
C ILE A 36 -1.45 1.61 15.64
N GLY A 37 -2.76 1.49 15.90
CA GLY A 37 -3.79 1.74 14.90
C GLY A 37 -3.79 3.18 14.40
N VAL A 38 -3.58 4.17 15.28
CA VAL A 38 -3.43 5.57 14.90
C VAL A 38 -2.15 5.80 14.09
N LEU A 39 -1.02 5.18 14.47
CA LEU A 39 0.22 5.21 13.68
C LEU A 39 0.00 4.70 12.26
N ALA A 40 -0.74 3.58 12.11
CA ALA A 40 -1.10 3.05 10.79
C ALA A 40 -1.94 4.05 9.98
N ALA A 41 -2.90 4.72 10.63
CA ALA A 41 -3.74 5.73 10.00
C ALA A 41 -2.95 6.96 9.53
N MET A 42 -1.89 7.36 10.26
CA MET A 42 -1.05 8.53 9.91
C MET A 42 -0.40 8.40 8.52
N TYR A 43 -0.05 7.17 8.09
CA TYR A 43 0.47 6.94 6.74
C TYR A 43 -0.51 7.31 5.63
N ALA A 44 -1.80 7.27 5.89
CA ALA A 44 -2.84 7.60 4.91
C ALA A 44 -3.50 8.97 5.17
N ALA A 45 -3.27 9.60 6.32
CA ALA A 45 -3.86 10.89 6.68
C ALA A 45 -3.39 12.01 5.74
N ALA A 46 -2.08 12.13 5.50
CA ALA A 46 -1.55 13.11 4.56
C ALA A 46 -2.02 12.87 3.11
N PRO A 47 -1.94 11.64 2.54
CA PRO A 47 -2.53 11.31 1.26
C PRO A 47 -4.01 11.66 1.11
N LEU A 48 -4.79 11.47 2.16
CA LEU A 48 -6.22 11.80 2.14
C LEU A 48 -6.46 13.31 1.97
N ILE A 49 -5.70 14.13 2.69
CA ILE A 49 -5.86 15.59 2.70
C ILE A 49 -5.17 16.23 1.49
N LEU A 50 -3.95 15.82 1.19
CA LEU A 50 -3.08 16.46 0.21
C LEU A 50 -3.18 15.85 -1.20
N GLY A 51 -4.01 14.80 -1.40
CA GLY A 51 -4.06 14.04 -2.66
C GLY A 51 -4.33 14.92 -3.89
N ILE A 52 -5.32 15.82 -3.82
CA ILE A 52 -5.65 16.73 -4.91
C ILE A 52 -4.55 17.79 -5.11
N TYR A 53 -3.97 18.26 -4.00
CA TYR A 53 -2.91 19.26 -4.05
C TYR A 53 -1.64 18.72 -4.71
N SER A 54 -1.30 17.44 -4.44
CA SER A 54 -0.13 16.80 -5.02
C SER A 54 -0.22 16.71 -6.55
N GLY A 55 -1.39 16.35 -7.09
CA GLY A 55 -1.62 16.33 -8.53
C GLY A 55 -1.43 17.72 -9.14
N ARG A 56 -2.06 18.76 -8.56
CA ARG A 56 -1.92 20.15 -9.02
C ARG A 56 -0.48 20.64 -8.98
N LEU A 57 0.28 20.26 -7.94
CA LEU A 57 1.68 20.62 -7.82
C LEU A 57 2.50 19.98 -8.94
N VAL A 58 2.29 18.69 -9.23
CA VAL A 58 2.96 17.97 -10.32
C VAL A 58 2.63 18.59 -11.68
N ASP A 59 1.37 18.96 -11.91
CA ASP A 59 0.94 19.58 -13.16
C ASP A 59 1.55 20.97 -13.37
N SER A 60 1.77 21.73 -12.28
CA SER A 60 2.31 23.10 -12.36
C SER A 60 3.84 23.16 -12.36
N THR A 61 4.52 22.31 -11.59
CA THR A 61 5.98 22.35 -11.41
C THR A 61 6.73 21.28 -12.20
N GLY A 62 5.98 20.34 -12.83
CA GLY A 62 6.53 19.14 -13.44
C GLY A 62 6.83 18.05 -12.41
N THR A 63 7.23 16.90 -12.91
CA THR A 63 7.39 15.68 -12.09
C THR A 63 8.66 15.67 -11.24
N ARG A 64 9.73 16.38 -11.67
CA ARG A 64 11.06 16.28 -11.05
C ARG A 64 11.11 16.76 -9.60
N TRP A 65 10.61 17.96 -9.33
CA TRP A 65 10.70 18.56 -8.00
C TRP A 65 9.82 17.84 -6.95
N PRO A 66 8.58 17.44 -7.27
CA PRO A 66 7.79 16.63 -6.34
C PRO A 66 8.38 15.23 -6.10
N LEU A 67 9.11 14.62 -7.08
CA LEU A 67 9.85 13.37 -6.86
C LEU A 67 10.97 13.56 -5.84
N ILE A 68 11.80 14.60 -6.01
CA ILE A 68 12.90 14.90 -5.09
C ILE A 68 12.35 15.27 -3.72
N GLY A 69 11.37 16.18 -3.67
CA GLY A 69 10.76 16.63 -2.43
C GLY A 69 10.06 15.50 -1.66
N GLY A 70 9.33 14.63 -2.36
CA GLY A 70 8.71 13.46 -1.77
C GLY A 70 9.72 12.51 -1.13
N ALA A 71 10.79 12.16 -1.85
CA ALA A 71 11.86 11.33 -1.32
C ALA A 71 12.62 12.01 -0.15
N ALA A 72 12.86 13.32 -0.23
CA ALA A 72 13.50 14.09 0.84
C ALA A 72 12.64 14.17 2.12
N VAL A 73 11.34 14.35 1.99
CA VAL A 73 10.39 14.33 3.13
C VAL A 73 10.37 12.94 3.79
N MET A 74 10.40 11.86 2.98
CA MET A 74 10.51 10.51 3.53
C MET A 74 11.84 10.31 4.26
N CYS A 75 12.96 10.77 3.68
CA CYS A 75 14.27 10.72 4.32
C CYS A 75 14.26 11.45 5.68
N ALA A 76 13.74 12.68 5.71
CA ALA A 76 13.60 13.45 6.93
C ALA A 76 12.74 12.73 7.97
N GLY A 77 11.61 12.13 7.54
CA GLY A 77 10.77 11.30 8.40
C GLY A 77 11.53 10.14 9.04
N MET A 78 12.36 9.42 8.28
CA MET A 78 13.18 8.34 8.84
C MET A 78 14.23 8.88 9.83
N LEU A 79 14.91 9.98 9.49
CA LEU A 79 15.94 10.57 10.35
C LEU A 79 15.38 11.11 11.68
N ILE A 80 14.12 11.57 11.71
CA ILE A 80 13.44 11.96 12.95
C ILE A 80 13.41 10.78 13.94
N SER A 81 13.13 9.56 13.49
CA SER A 81 13.14 8.38 14.37
C SER A 81 14.54 7.81 14.64
N VAL A 82 15.57 8.21 13.89
CA VAL A 82 16.97 7.88 14.23
C VAL A 82 17.45 8.71 15.42
N PHE A 83 17.15 10.01 15.43
CA PHE A 83 17.65 10.94 16.45
C PHE A 83 16.62 11.23 17.55
N GLY A 84 15.33 11.14 17.24
CA GLY A 84 14.24 11.38 18.17
C GLY A 84 13.75 10.08 18.80
N HIS A 85 13.43 10.14 20.09
CA HIS A 85 12.95 9.00 20.84
C HIS A 85 11.49 9.18 21.24
N GLY A 86 10.74 8.06 21.33
CA GLY A 86 9.36 8.05 21.80
C GLY A 86 8.33 8.06 20.68
N LEU A 87 7.06 7.95 21.09
CA LEU A 87 5.93 7.81 20.18
C LEU A 87 5.71 9.04 19.27
N THR A 88 6.02 10.24 19.77
CA THR A 88 5.87 11.49 18.99
C THR A 88 6.73 11.46 17.73
N ALA A 89 7.98 10.97 17.82
CA ALA A 89 8.86 10.81 16.69
C ALA A 89 8.27 9.82 15.67
N LEU A 90 7.67 8.72 16.13
CA LEU A 90 7.03 7.73 15.27
C LEU A 90 5.78 8.28 14.55
N PHE A 91 4.96 9.10 15.23
CA PHE A 91 3.82 9.78 14.60
C PHE A 91 4.28 10.74 13.51
N ALA A 92 5.32 11.54 13.77
CA ALA A 92 5.91 12.43 12.77
C ALA A 92 6.48 11.64 11.58
N THR A 93 7.21 10.56 11.86
CA THR A 93 7.76 9.67 10.82
C THR A 93 6.65 9.07 9.95
N ALA A 94 5.58 8.54 10.54
CA ALA A 94 4.46 7.95 9.80
C ALA A 94 3.77 8.99 8.90
N LEU A 95 3.51 10.19 9.42
CA LEU A 95 2.85 11.28 8.69
C LEU A 95 3.73 11.78 7.52
N LEU A 96 5.01 12.06 7.78
CA LEU A 96 5.95 12.55 6.76
C LEU A 96 6.21 11.49 5.70
N THR A 97 6.36 10.21 6.11
CA THR A 97 6.54 9.11 5.16
C THR A 97 5.33 8.94 4.26
N GLY A 98 4.11 9.02 4.82
CA GLY A 98 2.88 8.98 4.04
C GLY A 98 2.77 10.15 3.05
N ALA A 99 3.05 11.37 3.51
CA ALA A 99 3.05 12.57 2.67
C ALA A 99 4.10 12.49 1.55
N GLY A 100 5.35 12.19 1.91
CA GLY A 100 6.45 12.10 0.96
C GLY A 100 6.23 11.01 -0.10
N PHE A 101 5.76 9.84 0.34
CA PHE A 101 5.42 8.76 -0.57
C PHE A 101 4.32 9.15 -1.55
N MET A 102 3.30 9.89 -1.13
CA MET A 102 2.25 10.34 -2.01
C MET A 102 2.78 11.26 -3.11
N PHE A 103 3.55 12.30 -2.78
CA PHE A 103 4.14 13.20 -3.78
C PHE A 103 5.04 12.44 -4.75
N PHE A 104 5.85 11.52 -4.25
CA PHE A 104 6.69 10.67 -5.08
C PHE A 104 5.85 9.77 -6.00
N ASN A 105 4.84 9.10 -5.45
CA ASN A 105 4.01 8.14 -6.19
C ASN A 105 3.16 8.79 -7.28
N VAL A 106 2.56 9.95 -7.01
CA VAL A 106 1.81 10.71 -8.03
C VAL A 106 2.75 11.14 -9.16
N SER A 107 3.91 11.67 -8.81
CA SER A 107 4.89 12.15 -9.80
C SER A 107 5.46 11.02 -10.66
N ILE A 108 5.76 9.85 -10.07
CA ILE A 108 6.30 8.71 -10.80
C ILE A 108 5.28 8.12 -11.78
N GLN A 109 4.00 8.09 -11.39
CA GLN A 109 2.92 7.63 -12.26
C GLN A 109 2.69 8.62 -13.41
N THR A 110 2.68 9.92 -13.14
CA THR A 110 2.58 10.98 -14.16
C THR A 110 3.75 10.91 -15.14
N LEU A 111 4.98 10.76 -14.63
CA LEU A 111 6.18 10.61 -15.47
C LEU A 111 6.09 9.35 -16.33
N THR A 112 5.66 8.21 -15.75
CA THR A 112 5.51 6.94 -16.45
C THR A 112 4.47 7.03 -17.58
N GLY A 113 3.34 7.69 -17.31
CA GLY A 113 2.28 7.94 -18.28
C GLY A 113 2.65 8.93 -19.37
N GLY A 114 3.58 9.83 -19.10
CA GLY A 114 4.09 10.82 -20.07
C GLY A 114 5.19 10.29 -21.01
N LEU A 115 5.74 9.12 -20.75
CA LEU A 115 6.83 8.54 -21.53
C LEU A 115 6.31 7.67 -22.68
N GLY A 116 6.51 8.14 -23.93
CA GLY A 116 6.25 7.39 -25.14
C GLY A 116 4.78 7.42 -25.62
N ASP A 117 4.49 6.63 -26.66
CA ASP A 117 3.17 6.45 -27.25
C ASP A 117 2.25 5.55 -26.41
N LYS A 118 1.03 5.24 -26.88
CA LYS A 118 0.06 4.44 -26.15
C LYS A 118 0.55 3.02 -25.81
N GLU A 119 1.29 2.38 -26.71
CA GLU A 119 1.81 1.01 -26.50
C GLU A 119 2.97 1.03 -25.50
N GLN A 120 3.86 2.00 -25.61
CA GLN A 120 4.97 2.20 -24.69
C GLN A 120 4.48 2.55 -23.29
N ARG A 121 3.41 3.34 -23.15
CA ARG A 121 2.79 3.67 -21.86
C ARG A 121 2.32 2.41 -21.12
N ALA A 122 1.58 1.54 -21.82
CA ALA A 122 1.12 0.28 -21.23
C ALA A 122 2.29 -0.59 -20.73
N ARG A 123 3.34 -0.72 -21.55
CA ARG A 123 4.57 -1.43 -21.18
C ARG A 123 5.28 -0.76 -20.00
N ASN A 124 5.37 0.56 -19.96
CA ASN A 124 6.00 1.30 -18.88
C ASN A 124 5.29 1.09 -17.55
N PHE A 125 3.94 1.14 -17.53
CA PHE A 125 3.16 0.84 -16.33
C PHE A 125 3.29 -0.62 -15.89
N ALA A 126 3.39 -1.57 -16.82
CA ALA A 126 3.65 -2.98 -16.49
C ALA A 126 5.02 -3.15 -15.80
N ILE A 127 6.07 -2.51 -16.32
CA ILE A 127 7.41 -2.55 -15.71
C ILE A 127 7.41 -1.87 -14.34
N LEU A 128 6.72 -0.74 -14.17
CA LEU A 128 6.57 -0.07 -12.88
C LEU A 128 5.83 -0.98 -11.86
N SER A 129 4.79 -1.67 -12.29
CA SER A 129 4.04 -2.61 -11.45
C SER A 129 4.90 -3.79 -10.97
N ILE A 130 5.80 -4.29 -11.83
CA ILE A 130 6.79 -5.30 -11.43
C ILE A 130 7.73 -4.72 -10.36
N GLY A 131 8.20 -3.47 -10.54
CA GLY A 131 9.01 -2.79 -9.54
C GLY A 131 8.31 -2.68 -8.18
N TYR A 132 7.04 -2.33 -8.15
CA TYR A 132 6.25 -2.31 -6.91
C TYR A 132 6.11 -3.70 -6.28
N SER A 133 5.98 -4.74 -7.09
CA SER A 133 5.93 -6.12 -6.58
C SER A 133 7.27 -6.53 -5.93
N ILE A 134 8.38 -6.17 -6.54
CA ILE A 134 9.74 -6.41 -5.99
C ILE A 134 9.92 -5.66 -4.66
N SER A 135 9.51 -4.41 -4.58
CA SER A 135 9.60 -3.63 -3.34
C SER A 135 8.73 -4.17 -2.20
N THR A 136 7.60 -4.81 -2.52
CA THR A 136 6.75 -5.47 -1.52
C THR A 136 7.45 -6.64 -0.84
N PHE A 137 8.40 -7.26 -1.51
CA PHE A 137 9.27 -8.31 -0.95
C PHE A 137 10.49 -7.71 -0.24
N ILE A 138 11.23 -6.81 -0.91
CA ILE A 138 12.50 -6.25 -0.40
C ILE A 138 12.28 -5.46 0.88
N GLY A 139 11.24 -4.61 0.95
CA GLY A 139 10.99 -3.72 2.10
C GLY A 139 10.89 -4.49 3.43
N PRO A 140 9.95 -5.42 3.58
CA PRO A 140 9.79 -6.20 4.80
C PRO A 140 11.02 -7.03 5.18
N VAL A 141 11.61 -7.73 4.21
CA VAL A 141 12.75 -8.62 4.47
C VAL A 141 13.98 -7.82 4.92
N SER A 142 14.32 -6.73 4.21
CA SER A 142 15.47 -5.91 4.56
C SER A 142 15.32 -5.25 5.92
N VAL A 143 14.12 -4.78 6.25
CA VAL A 143 13.84 -4.15 7.56
C VAL A 143 13.89 -5.17 8.69
N GLY A 144 13.33 -6.36 8.51
CA GLY A 144 13.41 -7.42 9.50
C GLY A 144 14.86 -7.75 9.87
N LEU A 145 15.70 -7.96 8.84
CA LEU A 145 17.14 -8.20 9.02
C LEU A 145 17.83 -6.99 9.70
N ALA A 146 17.51 -5.77 9.27
CA ALA A 146 18.13 -4.58 9.85
C ALA A 146 17.77 -4.38 11.33
N ILE A 147 16.54 -4.67 11.74
CA ILE A 147 16.13 -4.55 13.16
C ILE A 147 16.91 -5.56 14.01
N ASP A 148 17.02 -6.81 13.58
CA ASP A 148 17.68 -7.86 14.36
C ASP A 148 19.20 -7.64 14.45
N HIS A 149 19.86 -7.07 13.42
CA HIS A 149 21.32 -6.91 13.38
C HIS A 149 21.80 -5.50 13.79
N LEU A 150 21.03 -4.45 13.49
CA LEU A 150 21.40 -3.06 13.66
C LEU A 150 20.49 -2.30 14.66
N GLY A 151 19.44 -2.97 15.16
CA GLY A 151 18.41 -2.36 15.96
C GLY A 151 17.49 -1.42 15.19
N HIS A 152 16.50 -0.84 15.88
CA HIS A 152 15.49 0.02 15.27
C HIS A 152 16.09 1.29 14.63
N ALA A 153 17.05 1.94 15.31
CA ALA A 153 17.74 3.14 14.77
C ALA A 153 18.49 2.82 13.47
N GLY A 154 19.21 1.67 13.43
CA GLY A 154 19.89 1.19 12.22
C GLY A 154 18.92 0.88 11.08
N ALA A 155 17.75 0.32 11.39
CA ALA A 155 16.71 0.05 10.40
C ALA A 155 16.13 1.36 9.82
N PHE A 156 15.86 2.37 10.63
CA PHE A 156 15.45 3.70 10.16
C PHE A 156 16.52 4.35 9.28
N LEU A 157 17.80 4.25 9.67
CA LEU A 157 18.91 4.79 8.89
C LEU A 157 19.03 4.07 7.52
N MET A 158 18.94 2.73 7.50
CA MET A 158 18.93 1.96 6.26
C MET A 158 17.78 2.40 5.34
N LEU A 159 16.58 2.61 5.88
CA LEU A 159 15.43 3.10 5.10
C LEU A 159 15.64 4.52 4.58
N ALA A 160 16.28 5.41 5.36
CA ALA A 160 16.67 6.73 4.89
C ALA A 160 17.64 6.60 3.70
N MET A 161 18.61 5.67 3.75
CA MET A 161 19.54 5.43 2.63
C MET A 161 18.82 4.97 1.35
N PHE A 162 17.68 4.27 1.43
CA PHE A 162 16.88 3.88 0.26
C PHE A 162 16.30 5.10 -0.48
N THR A 163 16.12 6.22 0.18
CA THR A 163 15.61 7.45 -0.44
C THR A 163 16.69 8.29 -1.09
N LEU A 164 17.99 8.07 -0.79
CA LEU A 164 19.10 8.86 -1.30
C LEU A 164 19.35 8.70 -2.82
N PRO A 165 19.32 7.47 -3.40
CA PRO A 165 19.55 7.29 -4.84
C PRO A 165 18.61 8.11 -5.73
N PRO A 166 17.28 8.14 -5.50
CA PRO A 166 16.39 9.01 -6.27
C PRO A 166 16.64 10.50 -6.01
N ILE A 167 16.94 10.92 -4.79
CA ILE A 167 17.25 12.33 -4.49
C ILE A 167 18.49 12.77 -5.28
N VAL A 168 19.60 12.05 -5.12
CA VAL A 168 20.88 12.38 -5.75
C VAL A 168 20.76 12.27 -7.28
N GLY A 169 20.23 11.15 -7.78
CA GLY A 169 20.12 10.91 -9.21
C GLY A 169 19.22 11.91 -9.94
N LEU A 170 18.14 12.37 -9.32
CA LEU A 170 17.22 13.36 -9.89
C LEU A 170 17.76 14.79 -9.76
N LEU A 171 18.59 15.09 -8.75
CA LEU A 171 19.26 16.38 -8.63
C LEU A 171 20.26 16.62 -9.80
N PHE A 172 20.98 15.59 -10.21
CA PHE A 172 21.95 15.68 -11.30
C PHE A 172 21.33 15.45 -12.69
N SER A 173 20.13 14.86 -12.80
CA SER A 173 19.48 14.56 -14.07
C SER A 173 18.29 15.47 -14.37
N ARG A 174 18.40 16.30 -15.42
CA ARG A 174 17.28 17.13 -15.91
C ARG A 174 16.32 16.37 -16.85
N ARG A 175 16.62 15.12 -17.22
CA ARG A 175 15.86 14.32 -18.19
C ARG A 175 14.47 13.89 -17.73
N PHE A 176 14.15 14.04 -16.43
CA PHE A 176 12.91 13.59 -15.81
C PHE A 176 11.94 14.72 -15.49
N ASN A 177 12.07 15.87 -16.13
CA ASN A 177 11.13 16.96 -15.97
C ASN A 177 10.05 16.84 -17.05
N PHE A 178 8.92 16.27 -16.69
CA PHE A 178 7.75 16.15 -17.56
C PHE A 178 6.65 17.05 -17.01
N ILE A 179 6.17 17.98 -17.84
CA ILE A 179 5.03 18.84 -17.52
C ILE A 179 3.86 18.35 -18.37
N ASN A 180 2.76 17.97 -17.72
CA ASN A 180 1.57 17.52 -18.43
C ASN A 180 0.84 18.75 -19.01
N GLY A 181 0.85 18.89 -20.34
CA GLY A 181 0.23 20.03 -21.05
C GLY A 181 -1.30 19.98 -21.15
N GLU A 182 -1.93 18.86 -20.84
CA GLU A 182 -3.39 18.71 -20.94
C GLU A 182 -4.08 19.06 -19.62
N LYS A 183 -4.55 20.31 -19.52
CA LYS A 183 -5.55 20.70 -18.53
C LYS A 183 -6.91 20.15 -18.98
N ASN A 184 -7.27 18.99 -18.49
CA ASN A 184 -8.63 18.49 -18.64
C ASN A 184 -9.54 19.24 -17.65
N THR A 185 -10.18 20.30 -18.14
CA THR A 185 -11.02 21.18 -17.32
C THR A 185 -12.49 21.05 -17.74
N ASP A 186 -13.12 19.95 -17.44
CA ASP A 186 -14.58 19.92 -17.36
C ASP A 186 -14.98 20.09 -15.86
N LYS A 187 -15.05 21.35 -15.43
CA LYS A 187 -15.18 21.76 -14.01
C LYS A 187 -16.59 21.63 -13.43
N ASN A 188 -17.61 21.27 -14.20
CA ASN A 188 -19.01 21.46 -13.80
C ASN A 188 -19.78 20.19 -13.40
N ARG A 189 -19.15 19.01 -13.33
CA ARG A 189 -19.85 17.80 -12.91
C ARG A 189 -19.35 17.30 -11.56
N SER A 190 -20.27 17.09 -10.62
CA SER A 190 -19.91 16.55 -9.31
C SER A 190 -19.48 15.08 -9.43
N THR A 191 -18.23 14.80 -9.08
CA THR A 191 -17.69 13.42 -9.05
C THR A 191 -18.43 12.55 -8.03
N LEU A 192 -19.00 13.16 -6.98
CA LEU A 192 -19.77 12.45 -5.95
C LEU A 192 -21.10 11.87 -6.47
N GLU A 193 -21.67 12.42 -7.58
CA GLU A 193 -22.86 11.84 -8.21
C GLU A 193 -22.62 10.41 -8.69
N LEU A 194 -21.38 10.06 -9.06
CA LEU A 194 -21.04 8.71 -9.48
C LEU A 194 -21.25 7.66 -8.37
N LEU A 195 -21.21 8.06 -7.10
CA LEU A 195 -21.53 7.18 -5.97
C LEU A 195 -23.03 6.83 -5.87
N ARG A 196 -23.91 7.56 -6.57
CA ARG A 196 -25.32 7.20 -6.69
C ARG A 196 -25.55 6.03 -7.62
N LEU A 197 -24.60 5.75 -8.52
CA LEU A 197 -24.64 4.58 -9.40
C LEU A 197 -24.24 3.32 -8.64
N PRO A 198 -25.15 2.34 -8.43
CA PRO A 198 -24.86 1.14 -7.63
C PRO A 198 -23.62 0.36 -8.11
N PRO A 199 -23.35 0.19 -9.43
CA PRO A 199 -22.18 -0.52 -9.91
C PRO A 199 -20.85 0.18 -9.54
N VAL A 200 -20.83 1.52 -9.57
CA VAL A 200 -19.64 2.33 -9.23
C VAL A 200 -19.43 2.32 -7.71
N ARG A 201 -20.50 2.58 -6.96
CA ARG A 201 -20.45 2.59 -5.48
C ARG A 201 -19.90 1.28 -4.92
N SER A 202 -20.39 0.15 -5.42
CA SER A 202 -19.96 -1.16 -4.93
C SER A 202 -18.48 -1.41 -5.19
N VAL A 203 -17.96 -1.11 -6.38
CA VAL A 203 -16.54 -1.29 -6.70
C VAL A 203 -15.64 -0.37 -5.89
N VAL A 204 -16.07 0.87 -5.66
CA VAL A 204 -15.33 1.83 -4.82
C VAL A 204 -15.20 1.31 -3.38
N ILE A 205 -16.30 0.83 -2.77
CA ILE A 205 -16.30 0.26 -1.42
C ILE A 205 -15.45 -1.01 -1.38
N ILE A 206 -15.65 -1.95 -2.30
CA ILE A 206 -14.91 -3.21 -2.38
C ILE A 206 -13.40 -2.94 -2.47
N SER A 207 -12.98 -2.00 -3.31
CA SER A 207 -11.56 -1.64 -3.44
C SER A 207 -10.97 -1.13 -2.12
N GLY A 208 -11.69 -0.25 -1.41
CA GLY A 208 -11.25 0.29 -0.12
C GLY A 208 -11.05 -0.81 0.93
N LEU A 209 -12.00 -1.75 0.99
CA LEU A 209 -11.96 -2.85 1.96
C LEU A 209 -10.85 -3.88 1.63
N ILE A 210 -10.58 -4.15 0.36
CA ILE A 210 -9.46 -5.01 -0.07
C ILE A 210 -8.11 -4.38 0.33
N VAL A 211 -7.95 -3.08 0.07
CA VAL A 211 -6.73 -2.36 0.45
C VAL A 211 -6.54 -2.40 1.97
N ALA A 212 -7.59 -2.12 2.71
CA ALA A 212 -7.54 -2.13 4.15
C ALA A 212 -7.17 -3.51 4.71
N ALA A 213 -7.71 -4.60 4.15
CA ALA A 213 -7.35 -5.96 4.57
C ALA A 213 -5.86 -6.26 4.36
N SER A 214 -5.30 -5.85 3.21
CA SER A 214 -3.88 -6.01 2.90
C SER A 214 -2.99 -5.17 3.83
N ASP A 215 -3.37 -3.91 4.06
CA ASP A 215 -2.62 -2.99 4.92
C ASP A 215 -2.70 -3.41 6.39
N LEU A 216 -3.87 -3.92 6.85
CA LEU A 216 -4.01 -4.47 8.19
C LEU A 216 -3.10 -5.68 8.39
N PHE A 217 -3.04 -6.61 7.43
CA PHE A 217 -2.11 -7.73 7.54
C PHE A 217 -0.68 -7.25 7.68
N ALA A 218 -0.23 -6.34 6.81
CA ALA A 218 1.13 -5.82 6.85
C ALA A 218 1.47 -5.07 8.14
N PHE A 219 0.48 -4.46 8.80
CA PHE A 219 0.67 -3.66 10.02
C PHE A 219 0.45 -4.46 11.31
N TYR A 220 -0.56 -5.35 11.34
CA TYR A 220 -0.89 -6.13 12.53
C TYR A 220 -0.17 -7.46 12.63
N LEU A 221 0.36 -8.03 11.53
CA LEU A 221 1.22 -9.20 11.60
C LEU A 221 2.44 -8.96 12.50
N PRO A 222 3.20 -7.84 12.36
CA PRO A 222 4.29 -7.54 13.29
C PRO A 222 3.84 -7.50 14.76
N VAL A 223 2.68 -6.88 15.03
CA VAL A 223 2.11 -6.81 16.39
C VAL A 223 1.81 -8.20 16.94
N TYR A 224 1.11 -9.02 16.16
CA TYR A 224 0.74 -10.39 16.56
C TYR A 224 1.96 -11.29 16.72
N ALA A 225 2.87 -11.29 15.76
CA ALA A 225 4.07 -12.11 15.80
C ALA A 225 5.05 -11.71 16.93
N HIS A 226 5.07 -10.41 17.30
CA HIS A 226 5.82 -9.94 18.46
C HIS A 226 5.26 -10.53 19.76
N THR A 227 3.93 -10.68 19.91
CA THR A 227 3.34 -11.35 21.09
C THR A 227 3.71 -12.83 21.20
N LEU A 228 4.14 -13.43 20.08
CA LEU A 228 4.64 -14.81 20.01
C LEU A 228 6.18 -14.89 20.15
N ASN A 229 6.86 -13.77 20.47
CA ASN A 229 8.31 -13.65 20.61
C ASN A 229 9.10 -13.99 19.32
N PHE A 230 8.50 -13.77 18.14
CA PHE A 230 9.24 -13.92 16.89
C PHE A 230 10.16 -12.72 16.65
N SER A 231 11.35 -12.98 16.08
CA SER A 231 12.30 -11.94 15.70
C SER A 231 11.77 -11.10 14.53
N ALA A 232 12.29 -9.89 14.36
CA ALA A 232 11.92 -9.00 13.27
C ALA A 232 12.25 -9.61 11.90
N THR A 233 13.34 -10.38 11.80
CA THR A 233 13.69 -11.14 10.58
C THR A 233 12.58 -12.14 10.22
N VAL A 234 12.09 -12.92 11.17
CA VAL A 234 11.01 -13.89 10.95
C VAL A 234 9.75 -13.17 10.47
N ILE A 235 9.38 -12.06 11.09
CA ILE A 235 8.24 -11.22 10.68
C ILE A 235 8.42 -10.73 9.24
N GLY A 236 9.61 -10.23 8.91
CA GLY A 236 9.96 -9.79 7.57
C GLY A 236 9.86 -10.90 6.53
N VAL A 237 10.30 -12.12 6.88
CA VAL A 237 10.20 -13.30 6.01
C VAL A 237 8.74 -13.70 5.77
N VAL A 238 7.88 -13.72 6.80
CA VAL A 238 6.44 -14.03 6.66
C VAL A 238 5.76 -13.02 5.71
N LEU A 239 6.06 -11.72 5.86
CA LEU A 239 5.56 -10.69 4.94
C LEU A 239 6.16 -10.82 3.54
N GLY A 240 7.42 -11.23 3.44
CA GLY A 240 8.07 -11.53 2.17
C GLY A 240 7.40 -12.70 1.42
N VAL A 241 7.07 -13.78 2.13
CA VAL A 241 6.35 -14.93 1.57
C VAL A 241 4.95 -14.52 1.10
N TYR A 242 4.22 -13.71 1.88
CA TYR A 242 2.95 -13.12 1.46
C TYR A 242 3.09 -12.31 0.17
N ALA A 243 4.10 -11.44 0.09
CA ALA A 243 4.35 -10.61 -1.07
C ALA A 243 4.74 -11.44 -2.31
N PHE A 244 5.59 -12.46 -2.13
CA PHE A 244 5.99 -13.37 -3.19
C PHE A 244 4.80 -14.14 -3.78
N ALA A 245 3.91 -14.66 -2.93
CA ALA A 245 2.69 -15.30 -3.37
C ALA A 245 1.78 -14.35 -4.18
N GLY A 246 1.68 -13.09 -3.76
CA GLY A 246 0.95 -12.05 -4.51
C GLY A 246 1.55 -11.77 -5.90
N ILE A 247 2.87 -11.88 -6.05
CA ILE A 247 3.53 -11.77 -7.36
C ILE A 247 3.11 -12.95 -8.26
N ILE A 248 3.16 -14.18 -7.74
CA ILE A 248 2.73 -15.40 -8.49
C ILE A 248 1.31 -15.21 -9.02
N THR A 249 0.40 -14.77 -8.16
CA THR A 249 -1.01 -14.59 -8.55
C THR A 249 -1.20 -13.52 -9.63
N ARG A 250 -0.43 -12.42 -9.59
CA ARG A 250 -0.46 -11.38 -10.64
C ARG A 250 0.00 -11.92 -11.99
N PHE A 251 1.01 -12.78 -12.03
CA PHE A 251 1.42 -13.47 -13.25
C PHE A 251 0.40 -14.49 -13.74
N ALA A 252 -0.31 -15.17 -12.84
CA ALA A 252 -1.37 -16.12 -13.18
C ALA A 252 -2.68 -15.43 -13.58
N MET A 253 -2.89 -14.16 -13.22
CA MET A 253 -4.15 -13.44 -13.46
C MET A 253 -4.62 -13.45 -14.91
N PRO A 254 -3.78 -13.20 -15.94
CA PRO A 254 -4.23 -13.25 -17.34
C PRO A 254 -4.76 -14.63 -17.74
N LEU A 255 -4.15 -15.70 -17.20
CA LEU A 255 -4.59 -17.07 -17.43
C LEU A 255 -5.95 -17.35 -16.79
N LEU A 256 -6.17 -16.86 -15.58
CA LEU A 256 -7.45 -16.98 -14.87
C LEU A 256 -8.56 -16.23 -15.62
N LEU A 257 -8.27 -15.01 -16.08
CA LEU A 257 -9.24 -14.16 -16.81
C LEU A 257 -9.55 -14.66 -18.22
N LYS A 258 -8.72 -15.53 -18.78
CA LYS A 258 -9.02 -16.20 -20.06
C LYS A 258 -10.20 -17.17 -19.96
N HIS A 259 -10.39 -17.80 -18.80
CA HIS A 259 -11.40 -18.83 -18.58
C HIS A 259 -12.58 -18.37 -17.71
N TRP A 260 -12.39 -17.33 -16.90
CA TRP A 260 -13.34 -16.90 -15.89
C TRP A 260 -13.57 -15.39 -15.94
N ARG A 261 -14.79 -14.96 -15.65
CA ARG A 261 -15.11 -13.53 -15.53
C ARG A 261 -14.38 -12.91 -14.32
N GLY A 262 -13.96 -11.64 -14.44
CA GLY A 262 -13.21 -10.95 -13.40
C GLY A 262 -13.90 -10.93 -12.04
N GLU A 263 -15.24 -10.82 -12.00
CA GLU A 263 -16.02 -10.86 -10.77
C GLU A 263 -15.95 -12.24 -10.09
N ARG A 264 -15.99 -13.33 -10.85
CA ARG A 264 -15.86 -14.70 -10.31
C ARG A 264 -14.46 -14.95 -9.76
N VAL A 265 -13.42 -14.50 -10.47
CA VAL A 265 -12.04 -14.59 -9.98
C VAL A 265 -11.90 -13.77 -8.68
N MET A 266 -12.46 -12.56 -8.64
CA MET A 266 -12.41 -11.72 -7.46
C MET A 266 -13.16 -12.35 -6.27
N PHE A 267 -14.36 -12.89 -6.50
CA PHE A 267 -15.11 -13.63 -5.47
C PHE A 267 -14.28 -14.78 -4.89
N ALA A 268 -13.73 -15.63 -5.73
CA ALA A 268 -12.90 -16.78 -5.31
C ALA A 268 -11.67 -16.33 -4.52
N CYS A 269 -10.95 -15.31 -5.01
CA CYS A 269 -9.78 -14.76 -4.34
C CYS A 269 -10.11 -14.17 -2.96
N LEU A 270 -11.22 -13.44 -2.84
CA LEU A 270 -11.65 -12.84 -1.57
C LEU A 270 -12.07 -13.90 -0.55
N LEU A 271 -12.86 -14.89 -0.98
CA LEU A 271 -13.28 -15.99 -0.11
C LEU A 271 -12.08 -16.85 0.33
N PHE A 272 -11.16 -17.13 -0.57
CA PHE A 272 -9.91 -17.82 -0.30
C PHE A 272 -9.06 -17.08 0.73
N SER A 273 -8.98 -15.75 0.62
CA SER A 273 -8.30 -14.89 1.60
C SER A 273 -9.02 -14.82 2.94
N ALA A 274 -10.37 -14.80 2.93
CA ALA A 274 -11.17 -14.83 4.14
C ALA A 274 -10.91 -16.10 4.96
N CYS A 275 -10.86 -17.27 4.30
CA CYS A 275 -10.50 -18.54 4.95
C CYS A 275 -9.07 -18.46 5.54
N ALA A 276 -8.11 -17.92 4.80
CA ALA A 276 -6.75 -17.76 5.30
C ALA A 276 -6.70 -16.86 6.55
N PHE A 277 -7.41 -15.73 6.56
CA PHE A 277 -7.51 -14.86 7.74
C PHE A 277 -8.18 -15.56 8.94
N ALA A 278 -9.21 -16.36 8.70
CA ALA A 278 -9.93 -17.07 9.76
C ALA A 278 -9.03 -18.08 10.49
N VAL A 279 -8.18 -18.77 9.73
CA VAL A 279 -7.29 -19.80 10.29
C VAL A 279 -5.94 -19.25 10.75
N PHE A 280 -5.54 -18.03 10.34
CA PHE A 280 -4.23 -17.46 10.64
C PHE A 280 -3.87 -17.51 12.14
N PRO A 281 -4.75 -17.08 13.09
CA PRO A 281 -4.42 -17.05 14.51
C PRO A 281 -4.59 -18.40 15.24
N LEU A 282 -4.92 -19.50 14.53
CA LEU A 282 -5.18 -20.79 15.17
C LEU A 282 -3.93 -21.56 15.60
N SER A 283 -2.74 -21.16 15.10
CA SER A 283 -1.48 -21.80 15.44
C SER A 283 -0.35 -20.78 15.56
N THR A 284 0.54 -21.02 16.51
CA THR A 284 1.74 -20.23 16.75
C THR A 284 2.99 -20.79 16.05
N ASN A 285 2.83 -21.86 15.28
CA ASN A 285 3.93 -22.49 14.56
C ASN A 285 4.37 -21.64 13.37
N LEU A 286 5.66 -21.36 13.25
CA LEU A 286 6.23 -20.56 12.16
C LEU A 286 5.91 -21.12 10.76
N TYR A 287 6.06 -22.43 10.57
CA TYR A 287 5.82 -23.05 9.27
C TYR A 287 4.35 -22.95 8.87
N TYR A 288 3.45 -23.05 9.85
CA TYR A 288 2.03 -22.81 9.65
C TYR A 288 1.78 -21.36 9.22
N MET A 289 2.37 -20.39 9.93
CA MET A 289 2.20 -18.97 9.59
C MET A 289 2.74 -18.66 8.18
N LEU A 290 3.87 -19.24 7.78
CA LEU A 290 4.42 -19.10 6.44
C LEU A 290 3.46 -19.67 5.38
N ALA A 291 2.91 -20.87 5.61
CA ALA A 291 1.96 -21.50 4.70
C ALA A 291 0.68 -20.66 4.54
N ILE A 292 0.12 -20.15 5.65
CA ILE A 292 -1.08 -19.31 5.60
C ILE A 292 -0.78 -17.93 5.03
N ALA A 293 0.39 -17.33 5.29
CA ALA A 293 0.81 -16.08 4.65
C ALA A 293 0.96 -16.24 3.13
N PHE A 294 1.51 -17.36 2.67
CA PHE A 294 1.57 -17.70 1.25
C PHE A 294 0.16 -17.82 0.66
N TRP A 295 -0.72 -18.57 1.32
CA TRP A 295 -2.13 -18.70 0.93
C TRP A 295 -2.82 -17.34 0.85
N LEU A 296 -2.66 -16.49 1.88
CA LEU A 296 -3.24 -15.15 1.92
C LEU A 296 -2.72 -14.27 0.76
N GLY A 297 -1.42 -14.35 0.46
CA GLY A 297 -0.80 -13.64 -0.65
C GLY A 297 -1.36 -14.06 -2.01
N LEU A 298 -1.61 -15.37 -2.21
CA LEU A 298 -2.28 -15.86 -3.42
C LEU A 298 -3.67 -15.25 -3.58
N GLY A 299 -4.46 -15.14 -2.52
CA GLY A 299 -5.80 -14.58 -2.58
C GLY A 299 -5.83 -13.06 -2.78
N LEU A 300 -5.11 -12.28 -1.96
CA LEU A 300 -5.14 -10.83 -2.02
C LEU A 300 -4.32 -10.25 -3.19
N GLY A 301 -3.39 -11.02 -3.76
CA GLY A 301 -2.51 -10.55 -4.84
C GLY A 301 -3.24 -10.01 -6.07
N CYS A 302 -4.40 -10.59 -6.41
CA CYS A 302 -5.27 -10.14 -7.51
C CYS A 302 -6.21 -8.99 -7.14
N GLY A 303 -6.46 -8.75 -5.85
CA GLY A 303 -7.53 -7.87 -5.40
C GLY A 303 -7.48 -6.46 -5.99
N GLN A 304 -6.32 -5.81 -5.93
CA GLN A 304 -6.14 -4.46 -6.46
C GLN A 304 -6.25 -4.38 -7.99
N PRO A 305 -5.51 -5.20 -8.79
CA PRO A 305 -5.65 -5.17 -10.25
C PRO A 305 -7.08 -5.49 -10.71
N LEU A 306 -7.73 -6.48 -10.11
CA LEU A 306 -9.11 -6.84 -10.46
C LEU A 306 -10.09 -5.72 -10.11
N SER A 307 -9.98 -5.11 -8.93
CA SER A 307 -10.85 -3.99 -8.55
C SER A 307 -10.68 -2.79 -9.48
N MET A 308 -9.45 -2.53 -9.96
CA MET A 308 -9.18 -1.47 -10.94
C MET A 308 -9.81 -1.78 -12.29
N MET A 309 -9.66 -3.00 -12.79
CA MET A 309 -10.25 -3.46 -14.05
C MET A 309 -11.79 -3.39 -14.01
N ILE A 310 -12.40 -3.87 -12.92
CA ILE A 310 -13.85 -3.85 -12.76
C ILE A 310 -14.36 -2.41 -12.63
N ALA A 311 -13.64 -1.54 -11.92
CA ALA A 311 -13.97 -0.12 -11.81
C ALA A 311 -13.96 0.56 -13.18
N TYR A 312 -12.95 0.30 -13.99
CA TYR A 312 -12.85 0.83 -15.35
C TYR A 312 -14.03 0.35 -16.23
N ASN A 313 -14.31 -0.96 -16.21
CA ASN A 313 -15.39 -1.55 -17.01
C ASN A 313 -16.80 -1.08 -16.62
N ARG A 314 -16.99 -0.64 -15.36
CA ARG A 314 -18.26 -0.12 -14.83
C ARG A 314 -18.36 1.40 -14.85
N SER A 315 -17.31 2.07 -15.32
CA SER A 315 -17.30 3.53 -15.44
C SER A 315 -18.19 3.96 -16.60
N PRO A 316 -19.01 5.01 -16.43
CA PRO A 316 -19.67 5.66 -17.56
C PRO A 316 -18.66 6.14 -18.59
N GLU A 317 -19.07 6.21 -19.86
CA GLU A 317 -18.21 6.68 -20.94
C GLU A 317 -17.61 8.06 -20.64
N GLY A 318 -16.30 8.20 -20.84
CA GLY A 318 -15.55 9.42 -20.60
C GLY A 318 -15.30 9.76 -19.12
N ARG A 319 -15.79 8.95 -18.13
CA ARG A 319 -15.66 9.26 -16.70
C ARG A 319 -14.82 8.23 -15.93
N ALA A 320 -14.04 7.39 -16.60
CA ALA A 320 -13.20 6.38 -15.96
C ALA A 320 -12.13 6.97 -15.01
N GLY A 321 -11.62 8.15 -15.35
CA GLY A 321 -10.69 8.89 -14.48
C GLY A 321 -11.32 9.32 -13.16
N GLU A 322 -12.58 9.81 -13.19
CA GLU A 322 -13.31 10.21 -11.98
C GLU A 322 -13.61 9.00 -11.07
N VAL A 323 -14.03 7.87 -11.65
CA VAL A 323 -14.25 6.63 -10.90
C VAL A 323 -12.96 6.12 -10.27
N THR A 324 -11.85 6.22 -11.00
CA THR A 324 -10.52 5.89 -10.45
C THR A 324 -10.13 6.81 -9.29
N GLY A 325 -10.38 8.12 -9.42
CA GLY A 325 -10.16 9.09 -8.34
C GLY A 325 -10.99 8.79 -7.09
N LEU A 326 -12.29 8.50 -7.25
CA LEU A 326 -13.17 8.08 -6.15
C LEU A 326 -12.67 6.82 -5.47
N ARG A 327 -12.24 5.84 -6.24
CA ARG A 327 -11.67 4.59 -5.72
C ARG A 327 -10.42 4.84 -4.88
N LEU A 328 -9.51 5.68 -5.35
CA LEU A 328 -8.29 6.04 -4.61
C LEU A 328 -8.62 6.81 -3.33
N THR A 329 -9.59 7.71 -3.36
CA THR A 329 -10.07 8.43 -2.17
C THR A 329 -10.66 7.46 -1.16
N ALA A 330 -11.54 6.54 -1.59
CA ALA A 330 -12.12 5.51 -0.71
C ALA A 330 -11.05 4.59 -0.13
N ASN A 331 -10.04 4.22 -0.91
CA ASN A 331 -8.88 3.46 -0.42
C ASN A 331 -8.15 4.20 0.71
N ASN A 332 -7.93 5.52 0.57
CA ASN A 332 -7.26 6.31 1.60
C ASN A 332 -8.14 6.51 2.84
N VAL A 333 -9.46 6.70 2.67
CA VAL A 333 -10.41 6.71 3.79
C VAL A 333 -10.37 5.38 4.56
N ALA A 334 -10.42 4.26 3.85
CA ALA A 334 -10.36 2.93 4.45
C ALA A 334 -9.04 2.69 5.22
N ARG A 335 -7.92 3.15 4.66
CA ARG A 335 -6.60 3.11 5.32
C ARG A 335 -6.49 3.95 6.59
N VAL A 336 -7.31 4.99 6.74
CA VAL A 336 -7.38 5.78 7.97
C VAL A 336 -8.33 5.14 8.97
N VAL A 337 -9.56 4.89 8.54
CA VAL A 337 -10.66 4.48 9.44
C VAL A 337 -10.46 3.06 9.98
N ILE A 338 -10.14 2.10 9.10
CA ILE A 338 -10.13 0.69 9.48
C ILE A 338 -9.01 0.36 10.49
N PRO A 339 -7.76 0.82 10.34
CA PRO A 339 -6.73 0.59 11.35
C PRO A 339 -7.06 1.23 12.72
N MET A 340 -7.71 2.40 12.73
CA MET A 340 -8.15 3.03 13.99
C MET A 340 -9.20 2.18 14.71
N VAL A 341 -10.20 1.68 13.97
CA VAL A 341 -11.23 0.77 14.53
C VAL A 341 -10.58 -0.53 15.01
N CYS A 342 -9.70 -1.12 14.20
CA CYS A 342 -8.99 -2.35 14.57
C CYS A 342 -8.05 -2.14 15.75
N GLY A 343 -7.42 -0.95 15.86
CA GLY A 343 -6.60 -0.58 17.02
C GLY A 343 -7.39 -0.53 18.31
N ALA A 344 -8.58 0.08 18.29
CA ALA A 344 -9.49 0.13 19.43
C ALA A 344 -9.98 -1.27 19.83
N LEU A 345 -10.39 -2.08 18.85
CA LEU A 345 -10.80 -3.47 19.07
C LEU A 345 -9.66 -4.35 19.56
N GLY A 346 -8.47 -4.18 19.00
CA GLY A 346 -7.27 -4.90 19.43
C GLY A 346 -6.85 -4.58 20.84
N ALA A 347 -7.03 -3.34 21.29
CA ALA A 347 -6.80 -2.94 22.68
C ALA A 347 -7.78 -3.61 23.66
N ALA A 348 -9.04 -3.82 23.24
CA ALA A 348 -10.07 -4.43 24.05
C ALA A 348 -10.02 -5.97 24.07
N LEU A 349 -9.68 -6.59 22.92
CA LEU A 349 -9.86 -8.03 22.67
C LEU A 349 -8.57 -8.76 22.31
N GLY A 350 -7.44 -8.03 22.17
CA GLY A 350 -6.17 -8.57 21.69
C GLY A 350 -5.99 -8.55 20.16
N ALA A 351 -4.82 -8.95 19.67
CA ALA A 351 -4.47 -8.85 18.25
C ALA A 351 -5.15 -9.93 17.37
N ALA A 352 -5.43 -11.12 17.90
CA ALA A 352 -6.02 -12.22 17.14
C ALA A 352 -7.41 -11.90 16.54
N PRO A 353 -8.35 -11.27 17.26
CA PRO A 353 -9.66 -10.89 16.72
C PRO A 353 -9.61 -9.97 15.50
N VAL A 354 -8.54 -9.20 15.30
CA VAL A 354 -8.37 -8.35 14.11
C VAL A 354 -8.30 -9.20 12.83
N PHE A 355 -7.69 -10.39 12.88
CA PHE A 355 -7.67 -11.32 11.76
C PHE A 355 -9.06 -11.87 11.45
N TRP A 356 -9.84 -12.23 12.47
CA TRP A 356 -11.21 -12.71 12.28
C TRP A 356 -12.14 -11.62 11.76
N LEU A 357 -11.97 -10.37 12.20
CA LEU A 357 -12.71 -9.24 11.64
C LEU A 357 -12.43 -9.08 10.15
N ASN A 358 -11.15 -9.23 9.73
CA ASN A 358 -10.80 -9.23 8.31
C ASN A 358 -11.42 -10.41 7.55
N ALA A 359 -11.46 -11.59 8.14
CA ALA A 359 -12.13 -12.76 7.55
C ALA A 359 -13.63 -12.47 7.31
N ILE A 360 -14.33 -11.92 8.30
CA ILE A 360 -15.77 -11.55 8.20
C ILE A 360 -15.93 -10.48 7.11
N ASN A 361 -15.10 -9.43 7.12
CA ASN A 361 -15.15 -8.36 6.15
C ASN A 361 -14.98 -8.89 4.72
N LEU A 362 -13.94 -9.70 4.45
CA LEU A 362 -13.69 -10.26 3.12
C LEU A 362 -14.78 -11.25 2.68
N THR A 363 -15.33 -12.02 3.62
CA THR A 363 -16.48 -12.89 3.35
C THR A 363 -17.70 -12.06 2.91
N ALA A 364 -18.04 -11.02 3.67
CA ALA A 364 -19.16 -10.14 3.32
C ALA A 364 -18.99 -9.50 1.94
N ILE A 365 -17.79 -9.01 1.65
CA ILE A 365 -17.46 -8.40 0.34
C ILE A 365 -17.55 -9.44 -0.77
N SER A 366 -17.06 -10.66 -0.56
CA SER A 366 -17.11 -11.71 -1.58
C SER A 366 -18.55 -11.97 -2.04
N PHE A 367 -19.50 -12.03 -1.11
CA PHE A 367 -20.93 -12.19 -1.46
C PHE A 367 -21.52 -10.96 -2.17
N VAL A 368 -21.05 -9.75 -1.86
CA VAL A 368 -21.46 -8.56 -2.62
C VAL A 368 -20.96 -8.64 -4.05
N VAL A 369 -19.72 -9.13 -4.27
CA VAL A 369 -19.16 -9.35 -5.62
C VAL A 369 -19.92 -10.44 -6.37
N TRP A 370 -20.29 -11.53 -5.69
CA TRP A 370 -21.04 -12.63 -6.30
C TRP A 370 -22.40 -12.24 -6.85
N ARG A 371 -23.10 -11.34 -6.16
CA ARG A 371 -24.45 -10.87 -6.56
C ARG A 371 -24.42 -9.85 -7.71
N GLN A 372 -23.26 -9.47 -8.22
CA GLN A 372 -23.07 -8.50 -9.31
C GLN A 372 -22.69 -9.16 -10.63
#